data_9f68493faea9be868963d3b1ff9a6503
#
_entry.id   9f68493faea9be868963d3b1ff9a6503
#
_cell.length_a   1.000
_cell.length_b   1.000
_cell.length_c   1.000
_cell.angle_alpha   90.00
_cell.angle_beta   90.00
_cell.angle_gamma   90.00
#
_symmetry.space_group_name_H-M   'P 1'
#
loop_
_entity.id
_entity.type
_entity.pdbx_description
1 polymer ?
#
loop_
_entity_poly.entity_id
_entity_poly.type
_entity_poly.pdbx_seq_one_letter_code
_entity_poly.pdbx_strand_id
1 'polypeptide(L)'
;MSNRTAPPTLGVFLKRLRAHRGWTLREMSEASGIPISTLSKVEHDRLTLTYDKLQRLGERLGLRMSELFAEEDGDASSPSAVTARRSIGGITDAVHVETPNYDYYYLSTELRRKRMIPVVAKIRAKSLEEFGSLVRHAGEELVYVLKGRIIVHTEYYDPVTLEEGQSIYLDSSMGHAYLVAEGCEIGRAHV
;
A
#
# COMPACT_ATOMS: atom_id res chain seq x y z
N MET A 1 1.34 26.04 17.89
CA MET A 1 1.48 25.81 16.43
C MET A 1 2.27 24.50 16.27
N SER A 2 1.58 23.42 16.01
CA SER A 2 2.20 22.10 15.86
C SER A 2 2.91 22.05 14.51
N ASN A 3 4.22 21.84 14.54
CA ASN A 3 5.05 21.67 13.35
C ASN A 3 4.71 20.32 12.73
N ARG A 4 3.75 20.29 11.79
CA ARG A 4 3.38 19.08 11.07
C ARG A 4 4.51 18.76 10.09
N THR A 5 5.37 17.83 10.45
CA THR A 5 6.31 17.20 9.52
C THR A 5 5.50 16.45 8.46
N ALA A 6 5.93 16.53 7.20
CA ALA A 6 5.32 15.76 6.12
C ALA A 6 5.30 14.27 6.47
N PRO A 7 4.28 13.52 6.05
CA PRO A 7 4.21 12.08 6.33
C PRO A 7 5.45 11.36 5.78
N PRO A 8 5.95 10.34 6.48
CA PRO A 8 7.14 9.63 6.05
C PRO A 8 6.91 8.96 4.70
N THR A 9 7.89 9.12 3.81
CA THR A 9 7.89 8.42 2.51
C THR A 9 8.29 6.96 2.67
N LEU A 10 8.02 6.14 1.66
CA LEU A 10 8.52 4.76 1.60
C LEU A 10 10.04 4.70 1.77
N GLY A 11 10.76 5.64 1.17
CA GLY A 11 12.23 5.71 1.28
C GLY A 11 12.69 5.93 2.71
N VAL A 12 12.08 6.88 3.41
CA VAL A 12 12.34 7.14 4.83
C VAL A 12 12.06 5.91 5.68
N PHE A 13 10.94 5.22 5.41
CA PHE A 13 10.58 4.00 6.13
C PHE A 13 11.63 2.89 5.92
N LEU A 14 11.98 2.56 4.67
CA LEU A 14 12.95 1.50 4.37
C LEU A 14 14.33 1.80 4.98
N LYS A 15 14.76 3.05 4.93
CA LYS A 15 16.03 3.50 5.54
C LYS A 15 16.02 3.30 7.06
N ARG A 16 14.92 3.65 7.74
CA ARG A 16 14.74 3.43 9.18
C ARG A 16 14.73 1.93 9.52
N LEU A 17 13.96 1.12 8.80
CA LEU A 17 13.90 -0.33 8.99
C LEU A 17 15.30 -0.96 8.85
N ARG A 18 16.05 -0.59 7.82
CA ARG A 18 17.41 -1.05 7.61
C ARG A 18 18.35 -0.64 8.75
N ALA A 19 18.28 0.61 9.17
CA ALA A 19 19.08 1.12 10.29
C ALA A 19 18.75 0.42 11.61
N HIS A 20 17.47 0.20 11.89
CA HIS A 20 17.02 -0.49 13.09
C HIS A 20 17.51 -1.95 13.16
N ARG A 21 17.55 -2.64 12.00
CA ARG A 21 18.09 -4.00 11.91
C ARG A 21 19.62 -4.03 11.85
N GLY A 22 20.28 -2.88 11.86
CA GLY A 22 21.74 -2.77 11.75
C GLY A 22 22.29 -3.22 10.39
N TRP A 23 21.45 -3.24 9.35
CA TRP A 23 21.80 -3.78 8.05
C TRP A 23 22.48 -2.75 7.15
N THR A 24 23.43 -3.23 6.37
CA THR A 24 23.93 -2.57 5.16
C THR A 24 22.90 -2.68 4.04
N LEU A 25 23.04 -1.85 2.99
CA LEU A 25 22.21 -1.99 1.78
C LEU A 25 22.36 -3.36 1.12
N ARG A 26 23.53 -3.99 1.26
CA ARG A 26 23.79 -5.33 0.72
C ARG A 26 22.99 -6.38 1.48
N GLU A 27 23.04 -6.39 2.80
CA GLU A 27 22.26 -7.33 3.63
C GLU A 27 20.77 -7.15 3.43
N MET A 28 20.30 -5.91 3.30
CA MET A 28 18.91 -5.63 2.99
C MET A 28 18.51 -6.13 1.59
N SER A 29 19.41 -6.02 0.60
CA SER A 29 19.20 -6.56 -0.74
C SER A 29 19.10 -8.09 -0.73
N GLU A 30 19.97 -8.76 0.01
CA GLU A 30 19.95 -10.22 0.17
C GLU A 30 18.66 -10.69 0.86
N ALA A 31 18.26 -10.00 1.94
CA ALA A 31 17.04 -10.31 2.68
C ALA A 31 15.77 -10.04 1.86
N SER A 32 15.68 -8.88 1.20
CA SER A 32 14.48 -8.44 0.48
C SER A 32 14.37 -8.98 -0.94
N GLY A 33 15.50 -9.37 -1.56
CA GLY A 33 15.57 -9.72 -2.98
C GLY A 33 15.48 -8.53 -3.94
N ILE A 34 15.57 -7.31 -3.42
CA ILE A 34 15.57 -6.09 -4.22
C ILE A 34 17.02 -5.67 -4.49
N PRO A 35 17.42 -5.38 -5.74
CA PRO A 35 18.78 -4.97 -6.05
C PRO A 35 19.24 -3.75 -5.24
N ILE A 36 20.51 -3.73 -4.82
CA ILE A 36 21.13 -2.64 -4.04
C ILE A 36 20.89 -1.27 -4.68
N SER A 37 21.05 -1.18 -6.01
CA SER A 37 20.85 0.06 -6.75
C SER A 37 19.38 0.56 -6.69
N THR A 38 18.42 -0.37 -6.65
CA THR A 38 16.99 -0.05 -6.49
C THR A 38 16.72 0.41 -5.05
N LEU A 39 17.19 -0.33 -4.05
CA LEU A 39 17.03 0.06 -2.64
C LEU A 39 17.62 1.45 -2.37
N SER A 40 18.84 1.71 -2.86
CA SER A 40 19.46 3.02 -2.73
C SER A 40 18.61 4.15 -3.34
N LYS A 41 18.04 3.94 -4.53
CA LYS A 41 17.18 4.93 -5.16
C LYS A 41 15.88 5.16 -4.38
N VAL A 42 15.30 4.09 -3.84
CA VAL A 42 14.08 4.16 -3.02
C VAL A 42 14.33 4.88 -1.71
N GLU A 43 15.41 4.56 -0.99
CA GLU A 43 15.78 5.23 0.27
C GLU A 43 16.06 6.73 0.12
N HIS A 44 16.31 7.20 -1.10
CA HIS A 44 16.52 8.62 -1.43
C HIS A 44 15.34 9.23 -2.18
N ASP A 45 14.18 8.57 -2.16
CA ASP A 45 12.96 9.02 -2.84
C ASP A 45 13.13 9.32 -4.35
N ARG A 46 14.09 8.64 -5.00
CA ARG A 46 14.36 8.76 -6.44
C ARG A 46 13.68 7.68 -7.28
N LEU A 47 13.10 6.69 -6.63
CA LEU A 47 12.37 5.60 -7.22
C LEU A 47 11.33 5.09 -6.22
N THR A 48 10.19 4.71 -6.72
CA THR A 48 9.16 4.03 -5.91
C THR A 48 9.08 2.56 -6.28
N LEU A 49 8.55 1.72 -5.38
CA LEU A 49 8.30 0.31 -5.64
C LEU A 49 6.85 0.13 -6.10
N THR A 50 6.64 -0.79 -7.02
CA THR A 50 5.30 -1.26 -7.35
C THR A 50 4.69 -2.02 -6.16
N TYR A 51 3.37 -2.11 -6.09
CA TYR A 51 2.68 -2.82 -5.01
C TYR A 51 3.18 -4.25 -4.84
N ASP A 52 3.32 -5.00 -5.95
CA ASP A 52 3.88 -6.36 -5.97
C ASP A 52 5.28 -6.44 -5.32
N LYS A 53 6.14 -5.48 -5.62
CA LYS A 53 7.47 -5.42 -4.99
C LYS A 53 7.42 -5.08 -3.51
N LEU A 54 6.48 -4.23 -3.09
CA LEU A 54 6.24 -3.93 -1.68
C LEU A 54 5.75 -5.15 -0.92
N GLN A 55 4.83 -5.88 -1.51
CA GLN A 55 4.30 -7.10 -0.92
C GLN A 55 5.39 -8.18 -0.79
N ARG A 56 6.14 -8.46 -1.86
CA ARG A 56 7.29 -9.40 -1.82
C ARG A 56 8.34 -8.98 -0.80
N LEU A 57 8.58 -7.67 -0.67
CA LEU A 57 9.46 -7.13 0.37
C LEU A 57 8.93 -7.49 1.76
N GLY A 58 7.64 -7.25 2.03
CA GLY A 58 6.99 -7.61 3.29
C GLY A 58 7.09 -9.09 3.59
N GLU A 59 6.73 -9.95 2.64
CA GLU A 59 6.78 -11.40 2.78
C GLU A 59 8.21 -11.90 3.11
N ARG A 60 9.21 -11.44 2.35
CA ARG A 60 10.60 -11.84 2.57
C ARG A 60 11.20 -11.34 3.87
N LEU A 61 10.78 -10.20 4.34
CA LEU A 61 11.24 -9.62 5.60
C LEU A 61 10.40 -10.11 6.81
N GLY A 62 9.38 -10.92 6.57
CA GLY A 62 8.43 -11.38 7.60
C GLY A 62 7.58 -10.24 8.16
N LEU A 63 7.33 -9.20 7.37
CA LEU A 63 6.56 -8.03 7.75
C LEU A 63 5.22 -8.01 7.01
N ARG A 64 4.16 -7.71 7.72
CA ARG A 64 2.88 -7.41 7.08
C ARG A 64 2.96 -6.04 6.38
N MET A 65 2.18 -5.84 5.34
CA MET A 65 2.11 -4.54 4.66
C MET A 65 1.80 -3.39 5.64
N SER A 66 0.95 -3.63 6.64
CA SER A 66 0.66 -2.68 7.71
C SER A 66 1.85 -2.38 8.64
N GLU A 67 2.81 -3.29 8.73
CA GLU A 67 4.01 -3.13 9.55
C GLU A 67 5.12 -2.41 8.77
N LEU A 68 5.09 -2.49 7.44
CA LEU A 68 5.97 -1.71 6.57
C LEU A 68 5.81 -0.20 6.77
N PHE A 69 4.64 0.24 7.26
CA PHE A 69 4.31 1.65 7.43
C PHE A 69 4.04 2.04 8.90
N ALA A 70 4.28 1.12 9.86
CA ALA A 70 4.11 1.41 11.29
C ALA A 70 5.36 2.08 11.88
N GLU A 71 5.17 3.12 12.69
CA GLU A 71 6.26 3.66 13.51
C GLU A 71 6.63 2.64 14.61
N GLU A 72 7.94 2.47 14.84
CA GLU A 72 8.46 1.59 15.88
C GLU A 72 8.42 2.29 17.23
N ASP A 73 7.39 2.02 18.02
CA ASP A 73 7.42 2.29 19.46
C ASP A 73 6.89 1.08 20.24
N GLY A 74 7.78 0.56 21.08
CA GLY A 74 7.51 -0.16 22.33
C GLY A 74 6.76 -1.48 22.30
N ASP A 75 7.48 -2.47 22.77
CA ASP A 75 7.08 -3.68 23.53
C ASP A 75 5.85 -4.49 23.09
N ALA A 76 6.14 -5.61 22.46
CA ALA A 76 5.19 -6.62 22.05
C ALA A 76 5.17 -7.79 23.07
N SER A 77 4.63 -7.58 24.25
CA SER A 77 4.36 -8.66 25.17
C SER A 77 2.95 -8.55 25.77
N SER A 78 2.00 -9.27 25.22
CA SER A 78 0.96 -10.06 25.86
C SER A 78 -0.19 -10.37 24.89
N PRO A 79 -0.65 -11.60 24.75
CA PRO A 79 -1.92 -11.94 24.13
C PRO A 79 -3.01 -11.77 25.20
N SER A 80 -3.50 -10.58 25.40
CA SER A 80 -4.51 -10.35 26.41
C SER A 80 -5.52 -9.30 25.98
N ALA A 81 -6.79 -9.69 26.11
CA ALA A 81 -7.93 -8.81 26.32
C ALA A 81 -8.26 -7.79 25.19
N VAL A 82 -9.49 -7.39 25.16
CA VAL A 82 -10.04 -6.29 24.36
C VAL A 82 -9.05 -5.12 24.31
N THR A 83 -8.33 -5.01 23.20
CA THR A 83 -7.32 -3.96 23.00
C THR A 83 -7.99 -2.66 22.59
N ALA A 84 -9.01 -2.17 23.12
CA ALA A 84 -9.73 -0.92 22.85
C ALA A 84 -8.97 0.13 21.99
N ARG A 85 -8.24 -0.35 20.96
CA ARG A 85 -7.38 0.45 20.08
C ARG A 85 -8.25 1.34 19.20
N ARG A 86 -7.82 2.57 19.05
CA ARG A 86 -8.50 3.54 18.22
C ARG A 86 -7.46 4.39 17.50
N SER A 87 -7.66 4.63 16.23
CA SER A 87 -6.94 5.60 15.42
C SER A 87 -7.91 6.61 14.84
N ILE A 88 -7.51 7.86 14.82
CA ILE A 88 -8.27 8.97 14.21
C ILE A 88 -7.29 9.76 13.36
N GLY A 89 -7.54 9.81 12.07
CA GLY A 89 -6.72 10.52 11.10
C GLY A 89 -7.42 10.65 9.76
N GLY A 90 -6.78 11.32 8.83
CA GLY A 90 -7.28 11.54 7.48
C GLY A 90 -6.17 11.32 6.44
N ILE A 91 -6.46 11.67 5.18
CA ILE A 91 -5.48 11.55 4.07
C ILE A 91 -4.22 12.39 4.36
N THR A 92 -4.35 13.48 5.07
CA THR A 92 -3.22 14.36 5.45
C THR A 92 -2.24 13.71 6.43
N ASP A 93 -2.69 12.70 7.15
CA ASP A 93 -1.89 11.97 8.15
C ASP A 93 -1.45 10.60 7.63
N ALA A 94 -1.89 10.24 6.41
CA ALA A 94 -1.61 8.95 5.80
C ALA A 94 -0.17 8.85 5.30
N VAL A 95 0.37 7.63 5.31
CA VAL A 95 1.62 7.35 4.60
C VAL A 95 1.31 7.27 3.10
N HIS A 96 1.90 8.19 2.34
CA HIS A 96 1.73 8.25 0.89
C HIS A 96 2.78 7.40 0.18
N VAL A 97 2.32 6.52 -0.70
CA VAL A 97 3.15 5.70 -1.57
C VAL A 97 2.69 5.89 -3.01
N GLU A 98 3.54 6.48 -3.82
CA GLU A 98 3.30 6.67 -5.24
C GLU A 98 3.80 5.47 -6.03
N THR A 99 2.96 4.96 -6.94
CA THR A 99 3.32 3.91 -7.89
C THR A 99 2.94 4.36 -9.31
N PRO A 100 3.39 3.69 -10.37
CA PRO A 100 2.97 4.03 -11.72
C PRO A 100 1.44 4.01 -11.90
N ASN A 101 0.75 3.07 -11.26
CA ASN A 101 -0.68 2.84 -11.45
C ASN A 101 -1.56 3.55 -10.43
N TYR A 102 -1.04 3.79 -9.21
CA TYR A 102 -1.81 4.28 -8.07
C TYR A 102 -1.02 5.21 -7.18
N ASP A 103 -1.71 6.17 -6.55
CA ASP A 103 -1.25 6.84 -5.34
C ASP A 103 -1.97 6.23 -4.16
N TYR A 104 -1.25 5.51 -3.31
CA TYR A 104 -1.80 4.91 -2.09
C TYR A 104 -1.62 5.82 -0.90
N TYR A 105 -2.66 5.96 -0.12
CA TYR A 105 -2.68 6.66 1.17
C TYR A 105 -3.05 5.66 2.25
N TYR A 106 -2.04 5.11 2.94
CA TYR A 106 -2.22 4.14 4.01
C TYR A 106 -2.63 4.85 5.29
N LEU A 107 -3.83 4.54 5.78
CA LEU A 107 -4.41 5.14 6.98
C LEU A 107 -4.07 4.32 8.23
N SER A 108 -4.11 4.98 9.40
CA SER A 108 -3.94 4.35 10.71
C SER A 108 -2.65 3.51 10.81
N THR A 109 -1.57 4.00 10.25
CA THR A 109 -0.28 3.27 10.15
C THR A 109 0.37 3.06 11.51
N GLU A 110 0.04 3.88 12.51
CA GLU A 110 0.49 3.75 13.90
C GLU A 110 -0.09 2.51 14.62
N LEU A 111 -1.21 1.96 14.11
CA LEU A 111 -1.79 0.74 14.68
C LEU A 111 -1.08 -0.50 14.16
N ARG A 112 -0.39 -1.20 15.05
CA ARG A 112 0.25 -2.49 14.74
C ARG A 112 -0.76 -3.64 14.74
N ARG A 113 -0.42 -4.74 14.06
CA ARG A 113 -1.21 -5.99 14.01
C ARG A 113 -2.68 -5.76 13.63
N LYS A 114 -2.90 -4.88 12.66
CA LYS A 114 -4.23 -4.70 12.05
C LYS A 114 -4.62 -5.96 11.27
N ARG A 115 -5.88 -6.31 11.27
CA ARG A 115 -6.46 -7.39 10.45
C ARG A 115 -6.89 -6.88 9.07
N MET A 116 -7.15 -5.59 8.97
CA MET A 116 -7.43 -4.86 7.73
C MET A 116 -6.37 -3.78 7.53
N ILE A 117 -6.09 -3.46 6.30
CA ILE A 117 -5.23 -2.33 5.92
C ILE A 117 -6.13 -1.29 5.24
N PRO A 118 -6.54 -0.24 5.96
CA PRO A 118 -7.33 0.82 5.34
C PRO A 118 -6.44 1.67 4.42
N VAL A 119 -6.80 1.71 3.15
CA VAL A 119 -6.06 2.43 2.10
C VAL A 119 -7.03 3.26 1.28
N VAL A 120 -6.69 4.51 1.01
CA VAL A 120 -7.34 5.28 -0.05
C VAL A 120 -6.41 5.27 -1.24
N ALA A 121 -6.88 4.78 -2.37
CA ALA A 121 -6.12 4.74 -3.61
C ALA A 121 -6.65 5.79 -4.60
N LYS A 122 -5.76 6.59 -5.16
CA LYS A 122 -6.03 7.39 -6.34
C LYS A 122 -5.54 6.61 -7.55
N ILE A 123 -6.45 6.24 -8.42
CA ILE A 123 -6.17 5.42 -9.59
C ILE A 123 -5.66 6.33 -10.71
N ARG A 124 -4.59 5.92 -11.38
CA ARG A 124 -3.92 6.66 -12.47
C ARG A 124 -4.01 5.92 -13.80
N ALA A 125 -3.82 4.60 -13.78
CA ALA A 125 -3.81 3.79 -14.99
C ALA A 125 -5.17 3.87 -15.71
N LYS A 126 -5.13 4.07 -17.03
CA LYS A 126 -6.31 4.23 -17.88
C LYS A 126 -6.55 3.01 -18.76
N SER A 127 -5.56 2.15 -18.93
CA SER A 127 -5.66 0.95 -19.74
C SER A 127 -4.86 -0.20 -19.13
N LEU A 128 -5.17 -1.44 -19.54
CA LEU A 128 -4.39 -2.61 -19.14
C LEU A 128 -2.96 -2.57 -19.70
N GLU A 129 -2.74 -1.89 -20.82
CA GLU A 129 -1.41 -1.73 -21.40
C GLU A 129 -0.53 -0.85 -20.49
N GLU A 130 -1.07 0.27 -19.99
CA GLU A 130 -0.40 1.12 -19.00
C GLU A 130 -0.19 0.39 -17.68
N PHE A 131 -1.19 -0.37 -17.26
CA PHE A 131 -1.18 -1.08 -15.99
C PHE A 131 -0.12 -2.17 -15.96
N GLY A 132 -0.01 -2.93 -17.03
CA GLY A 132 0.87 -4.09 -17.15
C GLY A 132 0.20 -5.37 -16.67
N SER A 133 0.91 -6.17 -15.87
CA SER A 133 0.40 -7.44 -15.36
C SER A 133 -0.60 -7.24 -14.23
N LEU A 134 -1.67 -8.04 -14.21
CA LEU A 134 -2.63 -8.08 -13.11
C LEU A 134 -1.93 -8.38 -11.78
N VAL A 135 -2.31 -7.67 -10.75
CA VAL A 135 -1.77 -7.86 -9.39
C VAL A 135 -2.47 -9.03 -8.72
N ARG A 136 -1.72 -9.78 -7.90
CA ARG A 136 -2.23 -10.87 -7.07
C ARG A 136 -1.58 -10.79 -5.71
N HIS A 137 -2.34 -11.02 -4.66
CA HIS A 137 -1.80 -11.15 -3.30
C HIS A 137 -2.73 -11.99 -2.42
N ALA A 138 -2.22 -12.42 -1.28
CA ALA A 138 -3.02 -13.15 -0.32
C ALA A 138 -4.02 -12.23 0.37
N GLY A 139 -5.22 -12.76 0.65
CA GLY A 139 -6.28 -12.07 1.36
C GLY A 139 -7.46 -11.72 0.47
N GLU A 140 -8.24 -10.81 0.96
CA GLU A 140 -9.50 -10.36 0.39
C GLU A 140 -9.51 -8.84 0.35
N GLU A 141 -10.16 -8.26 -0.63
CA GLU A 141 -10.32 -6.81 -0.77
C GLU A 141 -11.79 -6.42 -0.85
N LEU A 142 -12.14 -5.36 -0.12
CA LEU A 142 -13.37 -4.61 -0.33
C LEU A 142 -13.00 -3.27 -0.95
N VAL A 143 -13.35 -3.07 -2.21
CA VAL A 143 -13.17 -1.80 -2.89
C VAL A 143 -14.47 -1.02 -2.90
N TYR A 144 -14.43 0.23 -2.45
CA TYR A 144 -15.57 1.15 -2.45
C TYR A 144 -15.19 2.43 -3.19
N VAL A 145 -15.96 2.81 -4.20
CA VAL A 145 -15.70 4.00 -5.02
C VAL A 145 -16.10 5.27 -4.26
N LEU A 146 -15.10 6.06 -3.86
CA LEU A 146 -15.31 7.31 -3.13
C LEU A 146 -15.64 8.49 -4.05
N LYS A 147 -15.12 8.49 -5.27
CA LYS A 147 -15.33 9.55 -6.25
C LYS A 147 -15.02 9.06 -7.65
N GLY A 148 -15.88 9.44 -8.60
CA GLY A 148 -15.70 9.15 -10.00
C GLY A 148 -16.16 7.74 -10.37
N ARG A 149 -15.48 7.13 -11.34
CA ARG A 149 -15.79 5.80 -11.85
C ARG A 149 -14.51 5.01 -12.08
N ILE A 150 -14.55 3.72 -11.78
CA ILE A 150 -13.44 2.81 -12.02
C ILE A 150 -13.88 1.61 -12.84
N ILE A 151 -12.99 1.03 -13.60
CA ILE A 151 -13.17 -0.25 -14.26
C ILE A 151 -12.35 -1.28 -13.48
N VAL A 152 -13.01 -2.33 -13.01
CA VAL A 152 -12.36 -3.46 -12.34
C VAL A 152 -12.16 -4.57 -13.35
N HIS A 153 -10.91 -4.90 -13.60
CA HIS A 153 -10.51 -6.07 -14.38
C HIS A 153 -10.11 -7.19 -13.45
N THR A 154 -10.61 -8.39 -13.71
CA THR A 154 -10.25 -9.60 -12.99
C THR A 154 -9.94 -10.72 -13.95
N GLU A 155 -9.22 -11.73 -13.48
CA GLU A 155 -8.76 -12.84 -14.32
C GLU A 155 -9.90 -13.73 -14.83
N TYR A 156 -10.98 -13.87 -14.05
CA TYR A 156 -12.03 -14.87 -14.31
C TYR A 156 -13.39 -14.27 -14.69
N TYR A 157 -13.54 -12.95 -14.63
CA TYR A 157 -14.80 -12.28 -14.92
C TYR A 157 -14.60 -11.16 -15.94
N ASP A 158 -15.67 -10.86 -16.67
CA ASP A 158 -15.69 -9.68 -17.55
C ASP A 158 -15.47 -8.40 -16.75
N PRO A 159 -14.82 -7.39 -17.35
CA PRO A 159 -14.60 -6.12 -16.69
C PRO A 159 -15.93 -5.48 -16.24
N VAL A 160 -15.93 -4.95 -15.03
CA VAL A 160 -17.10 -4.25 -14.47
C VAL A 160 -16.75 -2.79 -14.17
N THR A 161 -17.65 -1.88 -14.54
CA THR A 161 -17.56 -0.47 -14.16
C THR A 161 -18.30 -0.25 -12.85
N LEU A 162 -17.62 0.37 -11.89
CA LEU A 162 -18.21 0.81 -10.63
C LEU A 162 -18.33 2.32 -10.61
N GLU A 163 -19.51 2.79 -10.26
CA GLU A 163 -19.84 4.19 -10.04
C GLU A 163 -19.57 4.62 -8.59
N GLU A 164 -19.52 5.91 -8.34
CA GLU A 164 -19.45 6.47 -7.00
C GLU A 164 -20.50 5.86 -6.06
N GLY A 165 -20.08 5.43 -4.87
CA GLY A 165 -20.93 4.75 -3.89
C GLY A 165 -21.10 3.26 -4.11
N GLN A 166 -20.59 2.68 -5.20
CA GLN A 166 -20.62 1.25 -5.44
C GLN A 166 -19.36 0.56 -4.90
N SER A 167 -19.47 -0.74 -4.68
CA SER A 167 -18.38 -1.55 -4.16
C SER A 167 -18.30 -2.91 -4.84
N ILE A 168 -17.12 -3.50 -4.75
CA ILE A 168 -16.85 -4.89 -5.09
C ILE A 168 -16.02 -5.54 -3.98
N TYR A 169 -16.34 -6.79 -3.69
CA TYR A 169 -15.57 -7.64 -2.82
C TYR A 169 -14.97 -8.77 -3.64
N LEU A 170 -13.69 -9.05 -3.46
CA LEU A 170 -13.00 -10.09 -4.23
C LEU A 170 -11.87 -10.76 -3.44
N ASP A 171 -11.58 -12.00 -3.83
CA ASP A 171 -10.36 -12.71 -3.43
C ASP A 171 -9.17 -12.10 -4.16
N SER A 172 -8.24 -11.51 -3.44
CA SER A 172 -7.08 -10.83 -4.02
C SER A 172 -6.03 -11.80 -4.60
N SER A 173 -6.18 -13.10 -4.35
CA SER A 173 -5.39 -14.15 -5.04
C SER A 173 -5.76 -14.30 -6.53
N MET A 174 -6.96 -13.87 -6.91
CA MET A 174 -7.35 -13.68 -8.30
C MET A 174 -6.66 -12.45 -8.88
N GLY A 175 -6.08 -12.59 -10.09
CA GLY A 175 -5.47 -11.45 -10.78
C GLY A 175 -6.46 -10.32 -10.99
N HIS A 176 -6.10 -9.10 -10.59
CA HIS A 176 -6.98 -7.95 -10.66
C HIS A 176 -6.25 -6.65 -11.00
N ALA A 177 -6.99 -5.67 -11.50
CA ALA A 177 -6.54 -4.31 -11.77
C ALA A 177 -7.71 -3.34 -11.68
N TYR A 178 -7.42 -2.13 -11.20
CA TYR A 178 -8.38 -1.02 -11.17
C TYR A 178 -7.89 0.07 -12.12
N LEU A 179 -8.74 0.47 -13.04
CA LEU A 179 -8.46 1.51 -14.03
C LEU A 179 -9.43 2.67 -13.87
N VAL A 180 -9.00 3.85 -14.30
CA VAL A 180 -9.91 5.01 -14.43
C VAL A 180 -10.83 4.79 -15.63
N ALA A 181 -12.15 4.91 -15.43
CA ALA A 181 -13.09 4.83 -16.54
C ALA A 181 -12.99 6.08 -17.43
N GLU A 182 -13.28 5.93 -18.73
CA GLU A 182 -13.28 7.02 -19.68
C GLU A 182 -14.16 8.21 -19.24
N GLY A 183 -13.69 9.42 -19.47
CA GLY A 183 -14.36 10.65 -19.08
C GLY A 183 -14.27 10.98 -17.59
N CYS A 184 -13.46 10.25 -16.83
CA CYS A 184 -13.19 10.51 -15.42
C CYS A 184 -11.74 10.96 -15.23
N GLU A 185 -11.49 12.09 -14.58
CA GLU A 185 -10.12 12.54 -14.33
C GLU A 185 -9.44 11.78 -13.18
N ILE A 186 -10.21 11.24 -12.23
CA ILE A 186 -9.70 10.59 -11.02
C ILE A 186 -10.70 9.56 -10.52
N GLY A 187 -10.30 8.29 -10.42
CA GLY A 187 -10.96 7.29 -9.60
C GLY A 187 -10.35 7.29 -8.19
N ARG A 188 -11.15 7.35 -7.14
CA ARG A 188 -10.72 7.13 -5.76
C ARG A 188 -11.49 5.97 -5.18
N ALA A 189 -10.78 4.99 -4.66
CA ALA A 189 -11.38 3.83 -4.02
C ALA A 189 -10.75 3.62 -2.63
N HIS A 190 -11.51 3.03 -1.73
CA HIS A 190 -11.02 2.44 -0.49
C HIS A 190 -10.79 0.96 -0.76
N VAL A 191 -9.60 0.49 -0.51
CA VAL A 191 -9.16 -0.91 -0.71
C VAL A 191 -8.84 -1.55 0.63
#